data_78d913a241a7647ef5f9817e86bb50aa
#
_entry.id   78d913a241a7647ef5f9817e86bb50aa
#
_cell.length_a   1.000
_cell.length_b   1.000
_cell.length_c   1.000
_cell.angle_alpha   90.00
_cell.angle_beta   90.00
_cell.angle_gamma   90.00
#
_symmetry.space_group_name_H-M   'P 1'
#
loop_
_entity.id
_entity.type
_entity.pdbx_description
1 polymer ?
#
loop_
_entity_poly.entity_id
_entity_poly.type
_entity_poly.pdbx_seq_one_letter_code
_entity_poly.pdbx_strand_id
1 'polypeptide(L)'
;MSRLFYFGSDSMLEEQRNPYVKLLSVNQALELGLEINSDLLDDNFNQATPEVILFCEDETKFEYPNIFSINKEDYYDDIGTSKQFCTALEWKYSVDTVDVVLKYIQNHLKTAPELELWSVWLGSEELPAYGKRTLCKVSDLTADRLKEFYISESDFQCLTVVG
;
A
#
# COMPACT_ATOMS: atom_id res chain seq x y z
N MET A 1 10.95 -4.61 -12.59
CA MET A 1 10.07 -5.38 -11.67
C MET A 1 9.47 -4.41 -10.67
N SER A 2 8.18 -4.51 -10.44
CA SER A 2 7.47 -3.70 -9.44
C SER A 2 7.32 -4.51 -8.15
N ARG A 3 7.41 -3.85 -7.00
CA ARG A 3 7.26 -4.47 -5.69
C ARG A 3 5.92 -4.07 -5.08
N LEU A 4 5.15 -5.06 -4.66
CA LEU A 4 3.87 -4.89 -3.99
C LEU A 4 4.04 -5.12 -2.50
N PHE A 5 3.48 -4.22 -1.69
CA PHE A 5 3.27 -4.45 -0.26
C PHE A 5 1.78 -4.57 0.01
N TYR A 6 1.39 -5.46 0.93
CA TYR A 6 0.00 -5.58 1.35
C TYR A 6 -0.13 -6.16 2.75
N PHE A 7 -1.25 -5.87 3.38
CA PHE A 7 -1.63 -6.47 4.65
C PHE A 7 -2.64 -7.60 4.41
N GLY A 8 -2.55 -8.66 5.23
CA GLY A 8 -3.52 -9.74 5.33
C GLY A 8 -3.99 -9.93 6.76
N SER A 9 -5.30 -10.05 6.98
CA SER A 9 -5.88 -10.31 8.29
C SER A 9 -7.20 -11.07 8.19
N ASP A 10 -7.56 -11.81 9.25
CA ASP A 10 -8.90 -12.39 9.40
C ASP A 10 -9.89 -11.41 10.04
N SER A 11 -9.41 -10.26 10.50
CA SER A 11 -10.22 -9.12 10.92
C SER A 11 -10.24 -8.06 9.84
N MET A 12 -11.34 -7.29 9.73
CA MET A 12 -11.48 -6.25 8.74
C MET A 12 -10.37 -5.21 8.87
N LEU A 13 -9.71 -4.92 7.74
CA LEU A 13 -8.64 -3.94 7.62
C LEU A 13 -9.24 -2.57 7.26
N GLU A 14 -8.87 -1.54 7.99
CA GLU A 14 -9.32 -0.17 7.71
C GLU A 14 -8.51 0.44 6.55
N GLU A 15 -9.18 1.18 5.68
CA GLU A 15 -8.48 1.98 4.68
C GLU A 15 -7.92 3.25 5.31
N GLN A 16 -6.70 3.60 4.91
CA GLN A 16 -6.07 4.86 5.27
C GLN A 16 -5.50 5.53 4.03
N ARG A 17 -6.22 6.50 3.51
CA ARG A 17 -5.79 7.24 2.31
C ARG A 17 -4.69 8.24 2.64
N ASN A 18 -3.79 8.43 1.69
CA ASN A 18 -2.78 9.49 1.77
C ASN A 18 -3.48 10.86 1.86
N PRO A 19 -3.38 11.60 2.98
CA PRO A 19 -4.11 12.85 3.17
C PRO A 19 -3.59 14.01 2.31
N TYR A 20 -2.42 13.85 1.69
CA TYR A 20 -1.78 14.88 0.86
C TYR A 20 -2.11 14.72 -0.62
N VAL A 21 -2.71 13.59 -1.01
CA VAL A 21 -3.11 13.31 -2.39
C VAL A 21 -4.59 13.61 -2.58
N LYS A 22 -4.90 14.37 -3.61
CA LYS A 22 -6.27 14.64 -4.06
C LYS A 22 -6.49 13.97 -5.41
N LEU A 23 -7.67 13.43 -5.58
CA LEU A 23 -8.13 12.90 -6.86
C LEU A 23 -9.03 13.96 -7.51
N LEU A 24 -8.62 14.47 -8.67
CA LEU A 24 -9.28 15.57 -9.36
C LEU A 24 -9.90 15.09 -10.68
N SER A 25 -10.96 15.77 -11.11
CA SER A 25 -11.36 15.73 -12.52
C SER A 25 -10.44 16.59 -13.38
N VAL A 26 -10.48 16.41 -14.70
CA VAL A 26 -9.73 17.26 -15.64
C VAL A 26 -10.10 18.73 -15.46
N ASN A 27 -11.40 19.05 -15.34
CA ASN A 27 -11.85 20.43 -15.12
C ASN A 27 -11.26 21.05 -13.86
N GLN A 28 -11.25 20.32 -12.75
CA GLN A 28 -10.65 20.80 -11.48
C GLN A 28 -9.14 21.03 -11.62
N ALA A 29 -8.44 20.15 -12.32
CA ALA A 29 -7.00 20.29 -12.55
C ALA A 29 -6.69 21.52 -13.43
N LEU A 30 -7.49 21.78 -14.46
CA LEU A 30 -7.37 22.98 -15.29
C LEU A 30 -7.64 24.28 -14.51
N GLU A 31 -8.64 24.28 -13.62
CA GLU A 31 -8.92 25.41 -12.71
C GLU A 31 -7.73 25.72 -11.80
N LEU A 32 -6.96 24.70 -11.41
CA LEU A 32 -5.72 24.85 -10.64
C LEU A 32 -4.50 25.23 -11.49
N GLY A 33 -4.66 25.34 -12.82
CA GLY A 33 -3.58 25.67 -13.74
C GLY A 33 -2.57 24.54 -13.97
N LEU A 34 -2.97 23.29 -13.75
CA LEU A 34 -2.11 22.12 -13.97
C LEU A 34 -1.97 21.81 -15.47
N GLU A 35 -0.80 21.36 -15.87
CA GLU A 35 -0.58 20.81 -17.22
C GLU A 35 -1.22 19.42 -17.31
N ILE A 36 -2.09 19.22 -18.29
CA ILE A 36 -2.85 18.00 -18.51
C ILE A 36 -2.39 17.33 -19.80
N ASN A 37 -2.29 16.00 -19.77
CA ASN A 37 -1.99 15.21 -20.96
C ASN A 37 -3.06 15.46 -22.04
N SER A 38 -2.61 15.65 -23.29
CA SER A 38 -3.47 15.91 -24.45
C SER A 38 -4.58 14.86 -24.63
N ASP A 39 -4.33 13.61 -24.29
CA ASP A 39 -5.30 12.53 -24.42
C ASP A 39 -6.52 12.72 -23.50
N LEU A 40 -6.35 13.40 -22.36
CA LEU A 40 -7.43 13.74 -21.43
C LEU A 40 -8.16 15.03 -21.81
N LEU A 41 -7.65 15.78 -22.79
CA LEU A 41 -8.25 16.99 -23.35
C LEU A 41 -9.04 16.72 -24.64
N ASP A 42 -9.07 15.46 -25.12
CA ASP A 42 -9.84 15.06 -26.29
C ASP A 42 -11.34 15.27 -26.07
N ASP A 43 -12.05 15.72 -27.10
CA ASP A 43 -13.51 15.96 -27.06
C ASP A 43 -14.35 14.70 -26.72
N ASN A 44 -13.78 13.50 -26.90
CA ASN A 44 -14.40 12.24 -26.54
C ASN A 44 -14.26 11.88 -25.04
N PHE A 45 -13.41 12.62 -24.30
CA PHE A 45 -13.22 12.37 -22.87
C PHE A 45 -14.11 13.31 -22.04
N ASN A 46 -14.89 12.73 -21.13
CA ASN A 46 -15.69 13.54 -20.22
C ASN A 46 -14.80 14.18 -19.14
N GLN A 47 -14.41 15.43 -19.34
CA GLN A 47 -13.52 16.18 -18.43
C GLN A 47 -14.09 16.40 -17.03
N ALA A 48 -15.40 16.18 -16.83
CA ALA A 48 -16.02 16.19 -15.50
C ALA A 48 -15.94 14.85 -14.75
N THR A 49 -15.40 13.80 -15.40
CA THR A 49 -15.21 12.49 -14.74
C THR A 49 -14.37 12.67 -13.48
N PRO A 50 -14.86 12.26 -12.31
CA PRO A 50 -14.12 12.41 -11.06
C PRO A 50 -12.92 11.44 -11.00
N GLU A 51 -11.96 11.78 -10.14
CA GLU A 51 -10.86 10.87 -9.74
C GLU A 51 -9.95 10.39 -10.89
N VAL A 52 -9.74 11.23 -11.89
CA VAL A 52 -8.90 10.91 -13.07
C VAL A 52 -7.45 11.35 -12.89
N ILE A 53 -7.22 12.43 -12.14
CA ILE A 53 -5.90 13.04 -11.97
C ILE A 53 -5.50 12.99 -10.50
N LEU A 54 -4.35 12.38 -10.25
CA LEU A 54 -3.69 12.42 -8.95
C LEU A 54 -2.92 13.73 -8.80
N PHE A 55 -3.22 14.49 -7.76
CA PHE A 55 -2.57 15.74 -7.44
C PHE A 55 -2.05 15.76 -6.00
N CYS A 56 -0.82 16.19 -5.82
CA CYS A 56 -0.18 16.41 -4.54
C CYS A 56 0.55 17.74 -4.56
N GLU A 57 0.23 18.66 -3.65
CA GLU A 57 0.84 19.99 -3.59
C GLU A 57 2.34 19.93 -3.22
N ASP A 58 2.70 18.94 -2.40
CA ASP A 58 4.07 18.66 -1.99
C ASP A 58 4.49 17.28 -2.50
N GLU A 59 5.29 17.25 -3.56
CA GLU A 59 5.76 16.02 -4.19
C GLU A 59 6.46 15.07 -3.20
N THR A 60 7.08 15.60 -2.14
CA THR A 60 7.71 14.77 -1.10
C THR A 60 6.70 13.96 -0.30
N LYS A 61 5.43 14.34 -0.31
CA LYS A 61 4.32 13.67 0.37
C LYS A 61 3.55 12.68 -0.53
N PHE A 62 3.88 12.62 -1.81
CA PHE A 62 3.23 11.69 -2.73
C PHE A 62 3.40 10.23 -2.28
N GLU A 63 4.56 9.90 -1.73
CA GLU A 63 4.92 8.56 -1.25
C GLU A 63 4.53 8.29 0.22
N TYR A 64 3.68 9.16 0.81
CA TYR A 64 3.12 8.93 2.14
C TYR A 64 2.19 7.72 2.12
N PRO A 65 2.13 6.90 3.20
CA PRO A 65 1.39 5.64 3.18
C PRO A 65 -0.06 5.78 2.75
N ASN A 66 -0.44 4.96 1.78
CA ASN A 66 -1.78 4.83 1.25
C ASN A 66 -2.19 3.36 1.38
N ILE A 67 -3.25 3.09 2.15
CA ILE A 67 -3.74 1.73 2.44
C ILE A 67 -5.17 1.65 1.92
N PHE A 68 -5.41 0.75 0.98
CA PHE A 68 -6.71 0.59 0.34
C PHE A 68 -7.03 -0.88 0.09
N SER A 69 -8.33 -1.19 0.12
CA SER A 69 -8.81 -2.54 -0.12
C SER A 69 -8.46 -3.02 -1.51
N ILE A 70 -8.04 -4.27 -1.61
CA ILE A 70 -7.80 -4.95 -2.88
C ILE A 70 -8.74 -6.14 -3.01
N ASN A 71 -9.23 -6.37 -4.22
CA ASN A 71 -9.94 -7.59 -4.52
C ASN A 71 -8.93 -8.71 -4.74
N LYS A 72 -9.02 -9.77 -3.94
CA LYS A 72 -8.12 -10.92 -4.07
C LYS A 72 -8.16 -11.55 -5.47
N GLU A 73 -9.30 -11.49 -6.16
CA GLU A 73 -9.46 -12.06 -7.49
C GLU A 73 -8.56 -11.39 -8.54
N ASP A 74 -8.18 -10.15 -8.31
CA ASP A 74 -7.33 -9.39 -9.22
C ASP A 74 -5.82 -9.69 -9.04
N TYR A 75 -5.44 -10.37 -7.93
CA TYR A 75 -4.04 -10.60 -7.53
C TYR A 75 -3.76 -12.06 -7.11
N TYR A 76 -4.58 -13.01 -7.54
CA TYR A 76 -4.63 -14.37 -6.98
C TYR A 76 -3.32 -15.14 -7.02
N ASP A 77 -2.54 -14.99 -8.09
CA ASP A 77 -1.30 -15.75 -8.25
C ASP A 77 -0.12 -15.14 -7.46
N ASP A 78 -0.22 -13.85 -7.09
CA ASP A 78 0.87 -13.09 -6.46
C ASP A 78 0.68 -12.88 -4.95
N ILE A 79 -0.53 -13.18 -4.40
CA ILE A 79 -0.83 -13.00 -2.98
C ILE A 79 -0.65 -14.31 -2.22
N GLY A 80 0.43 -14.42 -1.43
CA GLY A 80 0.73 -15.60 -0.63
C GLY A 80 -0.11 -15.78 0.65
N THR A 81 -1.09 -14.92 0.91
CA THR A 81 -1.89 -14.97 2.14
C THR A 81 -3.19 -15.74 1.98
N SER A 82 -3.52 -16.55 3.01
CA SER A 82 -4.83 -17.20 3.16
C SER A 82 -5.84 -16.35 3.95
N LYS A 83 -5.44 -15.16 4.40
CA LYS A 83 -6.29 -14.28 5.22
C LYS A 83 -7.54 -13.82 4.49
N GLN A 84 -8.62 -13.57 5.26
CA GLN A 84 -9.92 -13.18 4.71
C GLN A 84 -9.89 -11.79 4.04
N PHE A 85 -9.23 -10.83 4.68
CA PHE A 85 -9.15 -9.43 4.23
C PHE A 85 -7.74 -9.10 3.78
N CYS A 86 -7.63 -8.34 2.69
CA CYS A 86 -6.38 -7.83 2.16
C CYS A 86 -6.50 -6.35 1.80
N THR A 87 -5.44 -5.59 2.07
CA THR A 87 -5.28 -4.21 1.62
C THR A 87 -3.90 -4.02 1.02
N ALA A 88 -3.81 -3.30 -0.10
CA ALA A 88 -2.54 -2.84 -0.62
C ALA A 88 -1.96 -1.75 0.29
N LEU A 89 -0.64 -1.69 0.39
CA LEU A 89 0.13 -0.65 1.06
C LEU A 89 1.08 -0.03 0.02
N GLU A 90 0.71 1.13 -0.48
CA GLU A 90 1.62 1.97 -1.27
C GLU A 90 2.37 2.90 -0.34
N TRP A 91 3.68 2.78 -0.28
CA TRP A 91 4.52 3.63 0.54
C TRP A 91 5.98 3.57 0.11
N LYS A 92 6.73 4.59 0.48
CA LYS A 92 8.19 4.57 0.46
C LYS A 92 8.71 4.72 1.88
N TYR A 93 9.65 3.87 2.24
CA TYR A 93 10.25 3.91 3.56
C TYR A 93 10.99 5.24 3.78
N SER A 94 10.63 5.94 4.83
CA SER A 94 11.33 7.11 5.37
C SER A 94 11.07 7.17 6.89
N VAL A 95 11.78 8.06 7.58
CA VAL A 95 11.56 8.27 9.02
C VAL A 95 10.12 8.73 9.30
N ASP A 96 9.55 9.56 8.43
CA ASP A 96 8.19 10.09 8.59
C ASP A 96 7.11 9.04 8.28
N THR A 97 7.35 8.18 7.28
CA THR A 97 6.36 7.22 6.80
C THR A 97 6.33 5.94 7.62
N VAL A 98 7.47 5.51 8.17
CA VAL A 98 7.55 4.27 8.97
C VAL A 98 6.69 4.34 10.23
N ASP A 99 6.59 5.49 10.90
CA ASP A 99 5.77 5.67 12.09
C ASP A 99 4.27 5.53 11.78
N VAL A 100 3.84 5.91 10.58
CA VAL A 100 2.46 5.75 10.13
C VAL A 100 2.11 4.27 9.98
N VAL A 101 2.99 3.50 9.33
CA VAL A 101 2.82 2.06 9.15
C VAL A 101 2.86 1.33 10.49
N LEU A 102 3.79 1.69 11.39
CA LEU A 102 3.83 1.14 12.75
C LEU A 102 2.53 1.37 13.52
N LYS A 103 2.02 2.60 13.49
CA LYS A 103 0.76 2.96 14.17
C LYS A 103 -0.43 2.21 13.58
N TYR A 104 -0.47 2.03 12.27
CA TYR A 104 -1.51 1.25 11.62
C TYR A 104 -1.51 -0.20 12.13
N ILE A 105 -0.35 -0.86 12.13
CA ILE A 105 -0.20 -2.23 12.64
C ILE A 105 -0.61 -2.33 14.11
N GLN A 106 -0.10 -1.42 14.95
CA GLN A 106 -0.40 -1.40 16.39
C GLN A 106 -1.89 -1.17 16.67
N ASN A 107 -2.55 -0.29 15.89
CA ASN A 107 -3.97 -0.04 16.05
C ASN A 107 -4.82 -1.24 15.64
N HIS A 108 -4.50 -1.89 14.53
CA HIS A 108 -5.20 -3.09 14.09
C HIS A 108 -5.11 -4.20 15.14
N LEU A 109 -3.93 -4.43 15.72
CA LEU A 109 -3.69 -5.48 16.71
C LEU A 109 -4.31 -5.21 18.10
N LYS A 110 -4.95 -4.06 18.32
CA LYS A 110 -5.80 -3.85 19.52
C LYS A 110 -7.06 -4.70 19.51
N THR A 111 -7.54 -5.06 18.32
CA THR A 111 -8.79 -5.81 18.12
C THR A 111 -8.60 -7.12 17.36
N ALA A 112 -7.48 -7.30 16.69
CA ALA A 112 -7.13 -8.48 15.91
C ALA A 112 -5.99 -9.25 16.58
N PRO A 113 -5.97 -10.59 16.52
CA PRO A 113 -4.91 -11.39 17.14
C PRO A 113 -3.59 -11.31 16.39
N GLU A 114 -3.64 -11.12 15.07
CA GLU A 114 -2.47 -11.08 14.20
C GLU A 114 -2.71 -10.26 12.93
N LEU A 115 -1.62 -9.83 12.31
CA LEU A 115 -1.59 -9.13 11.03
C LEU A 115 -0.39 -9.63 10.23
N GLU A 116 -0.59 -9.96 8.97
CA GLU A 116 0.48 -10.25 8.03
C GLU A 116 0.84 -8.99 7.24
N LEU A 117 2.14 -8.66 7.17
CA LEU A 117 2.68 -7.69 6.22
C LEU A 117 3.49 -8.45 5.18
N TRP A 118 3.09 -8.34 3.93
CA TRP A 118 3.72 -9.00 2.80
C TRP A 118 4.49 -8.02 1.94
N SER A 119 5.55 -8.51 1.34
CA SER A 119 6.30 -7.86 0.29
C SER A 119 6.56 -8.87 -0.83
N VAL A 120 6.12 -8.53 -2.02
CA VAL A 120 6.13 -9.41 -3.19
C VAL A 120 6.70 -8.65 -4.39
N TRP A 121 7.66 -9.27 -5.09
CA TRP A 121 8.12 -8.80 -6.38
C TRP A 121 7.24 -9.38 -7.49
N LEU A 122 6.53 -8.51 -8.20
CA LEU A 122 5.65 -8.93 -9.30
C LEU A 122 6.46 -9.50 -10.46
N GLY A 123 6.01 -10.64 -10.98
CA GLY A 123 6.69 -11.36 -12.07
C GLY A 123 7.90 -12.18 -11.61
N SER A 124 8.01 -12.49 -10.32
CA SER A 124 8.95 -13.49 -9.82
C SER A 124 8.56 -14.89 -10.27
N GLU A 125 9.57 -15.72 -10.58
CA GLU A 125 9.35 -17.15 -10.85
C GLU A 125 9.17 -17.97 -9.56
N GLU A 126 9.50 -17.38 -8.39
CA GLU A 126 9.31 -18.04 -7.10
C GLU A 126 7.83 -18.07 -6.70
N LEU A 127 7.44 -19.15 -6.07
CA LEU A 127 6.09 -19.27 -5.52
C LEU A 127 6.03 -18.70 -4.10
N PRO A 128 4.94 -18.03 -3.68
CA PRO A 128 4.76 -17.50 -2.33
C PRO A 128 4.98 -18.52 -1.21
N ALA A 129 4.78 -19.82 -1.49
CA ALA A 129 4.99 -20.92 -0.55
C ALA A 129 6.44 -21.04 -0.07
N TYR A 130 7.42 -20.59 -0.87
CA TYR A 130 8.85 -20.64 -0.54
C TYR A 130 9.37 -19.32 0.03
N GLY A 131 8.52 -18.30 0.14
CA GLY A 131 8.89 -17.00 0.67
C GLY A 131 9.32 -17.05 2.13
N LYS A 132 10.18 -16.13 2.52
CA LYS A 132 10.64 -15.97 3.91
C LYS A 132 9.48 -15.54 4.80
N ARG A 133 9.18 -16.34 5.84
CA ARG A 133 8.19 -16.00 6.86
C ARG A 133 8.86 -15.72 8.19
N THR A 134 8.48 -14.64 8.83
CA THR A 134 9.02 -14.22 10.13
C THR A 134 7.89 -13.86 11.06
N LEU A 135 7.97 -14.32 12.31
CA LEU A 135 7.04 -13.97 13.37
C LEU A 135 7.63 -12.87 14.26
N CYS A 136 6.83 -11.90 14.64
CA CYS A 136 7.21 -10.79 15.50
C CYS A 136 6.08 -10.46 16.48
N LYS A 137 6.41 -10.21 17.74
CA LYS A 137 5.45 -9.60 18.68
C LYS A 137 5.33 -8.11 18.37
N VAL A 138 4.16 -7.52 18.56
CA VAL A 138 3.94 -6.09 18.36
C VAL A 138 4.85 -5.25 19.27
N SER A 139 5.19 -5.73 20.46
CA SER A 139 6.15 -5.10 21.38
C SER A 139 7.58 -5.00 20.82
N ASP A 140 7.95 -5.91 19.93
CA ASP A 140 9.29 -6.03 19.34
C ASP A 140 9.35 -5.42 17.94
N LEU A 141 8.21 -4.91 17.45
CA LEU A 141 8.13 -4.26 16.15
C LEU A 141 8.66 -2.83 16.23
N THR A 142 9.77 -2.58 15.57
CA THR A 142 10.45 -1.28 15.54
C THR A 142 10.56 -0.75 14.11
N ALA A 143 10.90 0.54 13.98
CA ALA A 143 11.20 1.16 12.69
C ALA A 143 12.36 0.45 11.97
N ASP A 144 13.41 0.04 12.70
CA ASP A 144 14.55 -0.70 12.12
C ASP A 144 14.11 -2.06 11.58
N ARG A 145 13.22 -2.76 12.27
CA ARG A 145 12.69 -4.05 11.82
C ARG A 145 11.83 -3.90 10.55
N LEU A 146 11.03 -2.84 10.46
CA LEU A 146 10.30 -2.53 9.23
C LEU A 146 11.24 -2.10 8.10
N LYS A 147 12.34 -1.41 8.42
CA LYS A 147 13.38 -1.08 7.44
C LYS A 147 14.03 -2.33 6.87
N GLU A 148 14.47 -3.25 7.74
CA GLU A 148 15.03 -4.54 7.31
C GLU A 148 14.08 -5.32 6.42
N PHE A 149 12.80 -5.33 6.77
CA PHE A 149 11.76 -5.93 5.95
C PHE A 149 11.62 -5.22 4.59
N TYR A 150 11.60 -3.89 4.58
CA TYR A 150 11.44 -3.08 3.37
C TYR A 150 12.61 -3.25 2.39
N ILE A 151 13.87 -3.28 2.86
CA ILE A 151 15.06 -3.37 2.01
C ILE A 151 15.45 -4.80 1.62
N SER A 152 14.75 -5.82 2.15
CA SER A 152 15.07 -7.23 1.86
C SER A 152 14.95 -7.51 0.36
N GLU A 153 15.89 -8.27 -0.17
CA GLU A 153 15.97 -8.69 -1.57
C GLU A 153 15.15 -9.96 -1.87
N SER A 154 14.48 -10.54 -0.84
CA SER A 154 13.65 -11.74 -1.04
C SER A 154 12.45 -11.43 -1.93
N ASP A 155 12.20 -12.28 -2.93
CA ASP A 155 11.09 -12.13 -3.88
C ASP A 155 9.72 -12.17 -3.19
N PHE A 156 9.61 -13.05 -2.20
CA PHE A 156 8.44 -13.15 -1.32
C PHE A 156 8.87 -13.14 0.13
N GLN A 157 8.29 -12.28 0.92
CA GLN A 157 8.45 -12.29 2.37
C GLN A 157 7.19 -11.88 3.10
N CYS A 158 6.98 -12.50 4.25
CA CYS A 158 5.88 -12.22 5.16
C CYS A 158 6.41 -11.96 6.56
N LEU A 159 6.00 -10.84 7.14
CA LEU A 159 6.16 -10.54 8.56
C LEU A 159 4.79 -10.70 9.23
N THR A 160 4.62 -11.77 10.01
CA THR A 160 3.42 -11.97 10.84
C THR A 160 3.64 -11.26 12.18
N VAL A 161 2.81 -10.27 12.47
CA VAL A 161 2.85 -9.54 13.74
C VAL A 161 1.70 -10.00 14.62
N VAL A 162 2.00 -10.36 15.87
CA VAL A 162 1.02 -10.82 16.87
C VAL A 162 0.95 -9.85 18.05
N GLY A 163 -0.23 -9.75 18.64
CA GLY A 163 -0.52 -8.90 19.79
C GLY A 163 0.17 -9.35 21.10
#